data_caa4c27922eed635e21aa82d51812722
#
_entry.id   caa4c27922eed635e21aa82d51812722
#
_cell.length_a   1.000
_cell.length_b   1.000
_cell.length_c   1.000
_cell.angle_alpha   90.00
_cell.angle_beta   90.00
_cell.angle_gamma   90.00
#
_symmetry.space_group_name_H-M   'P 1'
#
loop_
_entity.id
_entity.type
_entity.pdbx_description
1 polymer ?
#
loop_
_entity_poly.entity_id
_entity_poly.type
_entity_poly.pdbx_seq_one_letter_code
_entity_poly.pdbx_strand_id
1 'polypeptide(L)' 'DSKSSAALLDIFDQINEQGQTILMVTHSTAAASRAKRVLFIKDGILYNQIYRGEKTDRQMFQEISDTLTVMASEVN' A
#
# COMPACT_ATOMS: atom_id res chain seq x y z
N ASP A 1 9.58 -4.44 14.56
CA ASP A 1 9.99 -3.05 14.71
C ASP A 1 10.17 -2.39 13.33
N SER A 2 10.35 -1.08 13.30
CA SER A 2 10.37 -0.34 12.05
C SER A 2 11.60 -0.66 11.18
N LYS A 3 12.74 -0.98 11.78
CA LYS A 3 13.93 -1.36 11.02
C LYS A 3 13.77 -2.70 10.33
N SER A 4 13.22 -3.67 11.04
CA SER A 4 12.95 -4.99 10.45
C SER A 4 11.93 -4.90 9.34
N SER A 5 10.90 -4.08 9.52
CA SER A 5 9.87 -3.87 8.50
C SER A 5 10.46 -3.22 7.25
N ALA A 6 11.32 -2.22 7.41
CA ALA A 6 11.95 -1.55 6.27
C ALA A 6 12.85 -2.52 5.49
N ALA A 7 13.63 -3.34 6.19
CA ALA A 7 14.49 -4.33 5.53
C ALA A 7 13.66 -5.36 4.74
N LEU A 8 12.55 -5.79 5.32
CA LEU A 8 11.66 -6.75 4.66
C LEU A 8 11.05 -6.14 3.40
N LEU A 9 10.63 -4.88 3.46
CA LEU A 9 10.05 -4.19 2.31
C LEU A 9 11.09 -4.01 1.19
N ASP A 10 12.35 -3.77 1.54
CA ASP A 10 13.42 -3.68 0.53
C ASP A 10 13.58 -5.02 -0.20
N ILE A 11 13.50 -6.14 0.53
CA ILE A 11 13.57 -7.46 -0.07
C ILE A 11 12.39 -7.69 -1.01
N PHE A 12 11.19 -7.30 -0.61
CA PHE A 12 10.00 -7.42 -1.46
C PHE A 12 10.15 -6.60 -2.73
N ASP A 13 10.68 -5.39 -2.62
CA ASP A 13 10.91 -4.55 -3.80
C ASP A 13 11.88 -5.20 -4.78
N GLN A 14 12.97 -5.79 -4.28
CA GLN A 14 13.94 -6.49 -5.12
C GLN A 14 13.30 -7.67 -5.85
N ILE A 15 12.50 -8.47 -5.14
CA ILE A 15 11.81 -9.62 -5.74
C ILE A 15 10.83 -9.14 -6.79
N ASN A 16 10.11 -8.06 -6.52
CA ASN A 16 9.12 -7.52 -7.45
C ASN A 16 9.80 -6.98 -8.71
N GLU A 17 10.95 -6.35 -8.58
CA GLU A 17 11.72 -5.84 -9.72
C GLU A 17 12.17 -6.96 -10.65
N GLN A 18 12.27 -8.19 -10.12
CA GLN A 18 12.63 -9.35 -10.92
C GLN A 18 11.42 -9.98 -11.60
N GLY A 19 10.27 -9.31 -11.59
CA GLY A 19 9.08 -9.76 -12.26
C GLY A 19 8.16 -10.65 -11.45
N GLN A 20 8.45 -10.83 -10.17
CA GLN A 20 7.59 -11.62 -9.28
C GLN A 20 6.42 -10.78 -8.80
N THR A 21 5.25 -11.41 -8.68
CA THR A 21 4.07 -10.76 -8.11
C THR A 21 4.02 -11.07 -6.60
N ILE A 22 3.88 -10.03 -5.79
CA ILE A 22 3.80 -10.17 -4.35
C ILE A 22 2.46 -9.63 -3.87
N LEU A 23 1.73 -10.45 -3.11
CA LEU A 23 0.51 -10.02 -2.44
C LEU A 23 0.80 -9.91 -0.94
N MET A 24 0.50 -8.75 -0.38
CA MET A 24 0.73 -8.48 1.03
C MET A 24 -0.51 -7.82 1.62
N VAL A 25 -0.92 -8.28 2.80
CA VAL A 25 -2.01 -7.66 3.55
C VAL A 25 -1.36 -6.87 4.69
N THR A 26 -1.70 -5.59 4.81
CA THR A 26 -1.06 -4.74 5.80
C THR A 26 -1.99 -3.63 6.26
N HIS A 27 -1.78 -3.17 7.48
CA HIS A 27 -2.41 -1.96 8.03
C HIS A 27 -1.43 -0.78 7.99
N SER A 28 -0.24 -0.99 7.46
CA SER A 28 0.79 0.04 7.43
C SER A 28 0.73 0.81 6.10
N THR A 29 0.49 2.12 6.18
CA THR A 29 0.51 2.99 5.02
C THR A 29 1.91 3.04 4.39
N ALA A 30 2.95 3.00 5.21
CA ALA A 30 4.33 3.00 4.70
C ALA A 30 4.63 1.74 3.89
N ALA A 31 4.16 0.57 4.36
CA ALA A 31 4.33 -0.67 3.62
C ALA A 31 3.55 -0.63 2.30
N ALA A 32 2.30 -0.18 2.35
CA ALA A 32 1.46 -0.11 1.18
C ALA A 32 2.00 0.87 0.13
N SER A 33 2.65 1.95 0.56
CA SER A 33 3.16 2.98 -0.35
C SER A 33 4.24 2.47 -1.30
N ARG A 34 4.82 1.31 -1.01
CA ARG A 34 5.87 0.71 -1.85
C ARG A 34 5.31 -0.27 -2.88
N ALA A 35 4.01 -0.53 -2.84
CA ALA A 35 3.35 -1.46 -3.75
C ALA A 35 3.11 -0.82 -5.11
N LYS A 36 2.94 -1.65 -6.12
CA LYS A 36 2.56 -1.20 -7.47
C LYS A 36 1.06 -0.99 -7.60
N ARG A 37 0.30 -1.66 -6.75
CA ARG A 37 -1.16 -1.56 -6.74
C ARG A 37 -1.65 -1.76 -5.31
N VAL A 38 -2.53 -0.89 -4.88
CA VAL A 38 -3.11 -0.95 -3.52
C VAL A 38 -4.62 -1.11 -3.63
N LEU A 39 -5.14 -2.11 -2.95
CA LEU A 39 -6.58 -2.37 -2.87
C LEU A 39 -7.06 -2.03 -1.47
N PHE A 40 -8.13 -1.25 -1.40
CA PHE A 40 -8.76 -0.90 -0.12
C PHE A 40 -10.02 -1.74 0.05
N ILE A 41 -10.07 -2.48 1.15
CA ILE A 41 -11.20 -3.35 1.46
C ILE A 41 -11.84 -2.89 2.75
N LYS A 42 -13.15 -2.74 2.72
CA LYS A 42 -13.94 -2.34 3.88
C LYS A 42 -15.16 -3.24 3.95
N ASP A 43 -15.37 -3.86 5.11
CA ASP A 43 -16.51 -4.76 5.34
C ASP A 43 -16.58 -5.87 4.29
N GLY A 44 -15.41 -6.40 3.89
CA GLY A 44 -15.32 -7.50 2.93
C GLY A 44 -15.54 -7.09 1.48
N ILE A 45 -15.67 -5.80 1.21
CA ILE A 45 -15.97 -5.29 -0.12
C ILE A 45 -14.82 -4.38 -0.59
N LEU A 46 -14.47 -4.48 -1.88
CA LEU A 46 -13.48 -3.59 -2.48
C LEU A 46 -14.04 -2.17 -2.48
N TYR A 47 -13.39 -1.30 -1.71
CA TYR A 47 -13.80 0.10 -1.58
C TYR A 47 -13.17 0.96 -2.66
N ASN A 48 -11.88 0.79 -2.90
CA ASN A 48 -11.14 1.60 -3.85
C ASN A 48 -9.83 0.90 -4.20
N GLN A 49 -9.16 1.39 -5.24
CA GLN A 49 -7.85 0.89 -5.60
C GLN A 49 -7.02 2.02 -6.18
N ILE A 50 -5.70 1.92 -5.98
CA ILE A 50 -4.74 2.89 -6.48
C ILE A 50 -3.66 2.13 -7.24
N TYR A 51 -3.37 2.58 -8.46
CA TYR A 51 -2.24 2.09 -9.25
C TYR A 51 -1.08 3.06 -9.11
N ARG A 52 0.11 2.51 -8.92
CA ARG A 52 1.30 3.33 -8.74
C ARG A 52 1.65 4.12 -10.01
N GLY A 53 1.70 3.44 -11.16
CA GLY A 53 2.19 4.07 -12.36
C GLY A 53 3.60 4.61 -12.14
N GLU A 54 3.80 5.90 -12.39
CA GLU A 54 5.09 6.56 -12.21
C GLU A 54 5.20 7.34 -10.92
N LYS A 55 4.28 7.12 -9.99
CA LYS A 55 4.30 7.82 -8.70
C LYS A 55 5.45 7.35 -7.83
N THR A 56 5.99 8.29 -7.05
CA THR A 56 7.01 7.95 -6.05
C THR A 56 6.34 7.31 -4.83
N ASP A 57 7.15 6.71 -3.95
CA ASP A 57 6.64 6.17 -2.69
C ASP A 57 5.93 7.26 -1.88
N ARG A 58 6.47 8.47 -1.88
CA ARG A 58 5.89 9.59 -1.16
C ARG A 58 4.51 9.96 -1.72
N GLN A 59 4.37 9.98 -3.02
CA GLN A 59 3.09 10.27 -3.66
C GLN A 59 2.07 9.18 -3.37
N MET A 60 2.51 7.91 -3.40
CA MET A 60 1.66 6.79 -3.03
C MET A 60 1.21 6.89 -1.58
N PHE A 61 2.15 7.22 -0.67
CA PHE A 61 1.83 7.38 0.74
C PHE A 61 0.74 8.43 0.94
N GLN A 62 0.85 9.57 0.25
CA GLN A 62 -0.13 10.64 0.36
C GLN A 62 -1.50 10.19 -0.13
N GLU A 63 -1.57 9.54 -1.28
CA GLU A 63 -2.84 9.08 -1.82
C GLU A 63 -3.48 8.03 -0.93
N ILE A 64 -2.68 7.10 -0.40
CA ILE A 64 -3.17 6.07 0.51
C ILE A 64 -3.71 6.70 1.78
N SER A 65 -2.97 7.66 2.35
CA SER A 65 -3.38 8.35 3.56
C SER A 65 -4.69 9.10 3.35
N ASP A 66 -4.82 9.78 2.22
CA ASP A 66 -6.05 10.51 1.87
C ASP A 66 -7.24 9.55 1.75
N THR A 67 -7.02 8.41 1.09
CA THR A 67 -8.08 7.42 0.91
C THR A 67 -8.53 6.84 2.26
N LEU A 68 -7.58 6.52 3.13
CA LEU A 68 -7.90 6.00 4.46
C LEU A 68 -8.68 7.02 5.29
N THR A 69 -8.34 8.29 5.15
CA THR A 69 -9.06 9.36 5.83
C THR A 69 -10.52 9.42 5.38
N VAL A 70 -10.75 9.33 4.09
CA VAL A 70 -12.10 9.33 3.54
C VAL A 70 -12.87 8.08 4.00
N MET A 71 -12.23 6.91 3.96
CA MET A 71 -12.85 5.67 4.41
C MET A 71 -13.28 5.77 5.89
N ALA A 72 -12.43 6.35 6.73
CA ALA A 72 -12.73 6.49 8.15
C ALA A 72 -13.88 7.47 8.39
N SER A 73 -14.01 8.49 7.55
CA SER A 73 -15.08 9.48 7.71
C SER A 73 -16.44 8.98 7.24
N GLU A 74 -16.49 7.88 6.51
CA GLU A 74 -17.75 7.28 6.03
C GLU A 74 -18.28 6.24 7.00
N VAL A 75 -18.22 6.54 8.28
CA VAL A 75 -18.73 5.66 9.33
C VAL A 75 -20.21 5.95 9.54
N ASN A 76 -20.99 4.90 9.53
CA ASN A 76 -22.42 4.99 9.78
C ASN A 76 -22.77 4.39 11.13
#